data_259997af30ec1b28aed9b21191b7c53d
#
_entry.id   259997af30ec1b28aed9b21191b7c53d
#
_cell.length_a   1.000
_cell.length_b   1.000
_cell.length_c   1.000
_cell.angle_alpha   90.00
_cell.angle_beta   90.00
_cell.angle_gamma   90.00
#
_symmetry.space_group_name_H-M   'P 1'
#
loop_
_entity.id
_entity.type
_entity.pdbx_description
1 polymer ?
#
loop_
_entity_poly.entity_id
_entity_poly.type
_entity_poly.pdbx_seq_one_letter_code
_entity_poly.pdbx_strand_id
1 'polypeptide(L)'
;NFNEIPERKAQIQPPKQFSLQKNKSVIKNQLLSEYLSFISYEINKMASKSYPIQSVKRREQGTIVSILTINKDGELLKIEIKDKAPKRLYKATTNILNIFKFPKPPVEILDNQGYLRIKIPVNYILK
;
A
#
# COMPACT_ATOMS: atom_id res chain seq x y z
N ASN A 1 -48.32 -16.92 3.19
CA ASN A 1 -47.76 -16.52 2.98
C ASN A 1 -47.16 -16.29 3.02
N PHE A 2 -47.26 -16.42 2.98
CA PHE A 2 -46.53 -15.94 2.83
C PHE A 2 -45.94 -15.50 2.82
N ASN A 3 -46.15 -15.87 2.99
CA ASN A 3 -45.57 -15.28 2.89
C ASN A 3 -44.86 -14.88 3.03
N GLU A 4 -45.11 -15.34 3.35
CA GLU A 4 -44.51 -14.78 3.32
C GLU A 4 -43.53 -14.35 3.10
N ILE A 5 -43.38 -14.47 2.93
CA ILE A 5 -42.38 -14.26 2.61
C ILE A 5 -41.92 -13.21 2.10
N PRO A 6 -41.87 -12.90 1.74
CA PRO A 6 -41.43 -11.80 1.06
C PRO A 6 -41.01 -10.74 1.85
N GLU A 7 -41.43 -10.55 2.69
CA GLU A 7 -41.05 -9.50 3.37
C GLU A 7 -39.69 -9.50 3.73
N ARG A 8 -39.12 -10.54 3.84
CA ARG A 8 -37.85 -10.47 4.27
C ARG A 8 -37.07 -9.59 3.49
N LYS A 9 -37.20 -9.51 2.32
CA LYS A 9 -36.39 -8.69 1.61
C LYS A 9 -36.56 -7.35 1.94
N ALA A 10 -37.61 -6.94 2.01
CA ALA A 10 -37.73 -5.57 2.18
C ALA A 10 -37.29 -5.16 3.46
N GLN A 11 -37.50 -5.94 4.35
CA GLN A 11 -37.35 -5.49 5.58
C GLN A 11 -36.11 -5.04 6.01
N ILE A 12 -35.20 -5.56 5.55
CA ILE A 12 -34.00 -5.26 6.14
C ILE A 12 -33.25 -4.27 5.46
N GLN A 13 -33.76 -3.71 4.43
CA GLN A 13 -32.99 -2.79 3.66
C GLN A 13 -32.65 -1.54 4.40
N PRO A 14 -31.40 -1.16 4.54
CA PRO A 14 -31.05 0.14 5.10
C PRO A 14 -31.40 1.23 4.14
N PRO A 15 -31.48 2.48 4.60
CA PRO A 15 -31.73 3.60 3.70
C PRO A 15 -30.71 3.63 2.59
N LYS A 16 -31.13 4.03 1.41
CA LYS A 16 -30.23 4.07 0.28
C LYS A 16 -29.00 4.89 0.52
N GLN A 17 -29.13 6.04 1.12
CA GLN A 17 -27.98 6.88 1.38
C GLN A 17 -26.97 6.21 2.28
N PHE A 18 -27.44 5.56 3.31
CA PHE A 18 -26.56 4.87 4.23
C PHE A 18 -25.86 3.72 3.53
N SER A 19 -26.55 2.97 2.71
CA SER A 19 -25.94 1.87 1.98
C SER A 19 -24.87 2.34 1.01
N LEU A 20 -25.12 3.46 0.33
CA LEU A 20 -24.14 3.99 -0.60
C LEU A 20 -22.88 4.45 0.11
N GLN A 21 -23.01 5.10 1.25
CA GLN A 21 -21.85 5.52 2.01
C GLN A 21 -21.04 4.34 2.49
N LYS A 22 -21.71 3.32 2.96
CA LYS A 22 -21.04 2.13 3.42
C LYS A 22 -20.33 1.43 2.28
N ASN A 23 -20.96 1.34 1.13
CA ASN A 23 -20.34 0.74 -0.04
C ASN A 23 -19.12 1.53 -0.49
N LYS A 24 -19.17 2.84 -0.44
CA LYS A 24 -18.03 3.67 -0.81
C LYS A 24 -16.85 3.44 0.12
N SER A 25 -17.10 3.33 1.41
CA SER A 25 -16.03 3.06 2.37
C SER A 25 -15.40 1.69 2.16
N VAL A 26 -16.24 0.68 1.92
CA VAL A 26 -15.74 -0.66 1.66
C VAL A 26 -14.92 -0.70 0.38
N ILE A 27 -15.40 -0.05 -0.67
CA ILE A 27 -14.70 0.01 -1.94
C ILE A 27 -13.36 0.72 -1.78
N LYS A 28 -13.35 1.85 -1.09
CA LYS A 28 -12.12 2.59 -0.86
C LYS A 28 -11.10 1.74 -0.11
N ASN A 29 -11.51 1.07 0.96
CA ASN A 29 -10.62 0.23 1.73
C ASN A 29 -10.09 -0.94 0.92
N GLN A 30 -10.92 -1.52 0.08
CA GLN A 30 -10.51 -2.61 -0.77
C GLN A 30 -9.49 -2.14 -1.81
N LEU A 31 -9.74 -1.00 -2.43
CA LEU A 31 -8.82 -0.46 -3.43
C LEU A 31 -7.48 -0.11 -2.80
N LEU A 32 -7.50 0.47 -1.61
CA LEU A 32 -6.27 0.79 -0.91
C LEU A 32 -5.49 -0.48 -0.56
N SER A 33 -6.18 -1.49 -0.06
CA SER A 33 -5.54 -2.76 0.28
C SER A 33 -4.90 -3.41 -0.95
N GLU A 34 -5.59 -3.40 -2.07
CA GLU A 34 -5.07 -3.96 -3.31
C GLU A 34 -3.85 -3.19 -3.80
N TYR A 35 -3.92 -1.87 -3.74
CA TYR A 35 -2.81 -1.03 -4.17
C TYR A 35 -1.58 -1.27 -3.30
N LEU A 36 -1.77 -1.28 -1.99
CA LEU A 36 -0.68 -1.53 -1.06
C LEU A 36 -0.07 -2.92 -1.22
N SER A 37 -0.91 -3.92 -1.40
CA SER A 37 -0.43 -5.30 -1.57
C SER A 37 0.42 -5.45 -2.83
N PHE A 38 -0.02 -4.85 -3.91
CA PHE A 38 0.72 -4.91 -5.16
C PHE A 38 2.09 -4.24 -5.01
N ILE A 39 2.11 -3.02 -4.50
CA ILE A 39 3.35 -2.26 -4.34
C ILE A 39 4.29 -2.96 -3.38
N SER A 40 3.77 -3.41 -2.24
CA SER A 40 4.59 -4.09 -1.25
C SER A 40 5.24 -5.34 -1.83
N TYR A 41 4.47 -6.13 -2.55
CA TYR A 41 4.98 -7.34 -3.17
C TYR A 41 6.09 -7.02 -4.18
N GLU A 42 5.86 -6.08 -5.08
CA GLU A 42 6.81 -5.76 -6.13
C GLU A 42 8.09 -5.14 -5.56
N ILE A 43 7.97 -4.23 -4.61
CA ILE A 43 9.12 -3.59 -3.99
C ILE A 43 9.94 -4.60 -3.20
N ASN A 44 9.29 -5.48 -2.45
CA ASN A 44 10.00 -6.48 -1.67
C ASN A 44 10.69 -7.51 -2.57
N LYS A 45 10.10 -7.80 -3.71
CA LYS A 45 10.73 -8.66 -4.70
C LYS A 45 12.01 -8.00 -5.23
N MET A 46 11.96 -6.71 -5.53
CA MET A 46 13.13 -5.97 -5.96
C MET A 46 14.21 -5.93 -4.87
N ALA A 47 13.80 -5.71 -3.63
CA ALA A 47 14.74 -5.68 -2.52
C ALA A 47 15.48 -7.01 -2.36
N SER A 48 14.76 -8.11 -2.50
CA SER A 48 15.36 -9.42 -2.44
C SER A 48 16.42 -9.62 -3.51
N LYS A 49 16.15 -9.13 -4.71
CA LYS A 49 17.08 -9.27 -5.83
C LYS A 49 18.23 -8.29 -5.78
N SER A 50 18.06 -7.17 -5.09
CA SER A 50 19.05 -6.11 -5.01
C SER A 50 19.71 -6.02 -3.65
N TYR A 51 19.69 -7.09 -2.90
CA TYR A 51 20.31 -7.13 -1.59
C TYR A 51 21.81 -6.83 -1.75
N PRO A 52 22.34 -5.80 -1.08
CA PRO A 52 23.74 -5.45 -1.28
C PRO A 52 24.68 -6.57 -0.84
N ILE A 53 25.68 -6.84 -1.65
CA ILE A 53 26.60 -7.93 -1.37
C ILE A 53 27.31 -7.76 -0.03
N GLN A 54 27.72 -6.53 0.29
CA GLN A 54 28.37 -6.29 1.56
C GLN A 54 27.44 -6.51 2.74
N SER A 55 26.16 -6.23 2.56
CA SER A 55 25.17 -6.51 3.58
C SER A 55 25.00 -8.01 3.79
N VAL A 56 25.03 -8.78 2.70
CA VAL A 56 24.99 -10.24 2.80
C VAL A 56 26.20 -10.75 3.57
N LYS A 57 27.39 -10.26 3.22
CA LYS A 57 28.63 -10.68 3.87
C LYS A 57 28.64 -10.32 5.35
N ARG A 58 28.09 -9.19 5.71
CA ARG A 58 28.04 -8.74 7.10
C ARG A 58 26.80 -9.20 7.83
N ARG A 59 25.93 -9.95 7.14
CA ARG A 59 24.67 -10.47 7.68
C ARG A 59 23.77 -9.37 8.21
N GLU A 60 23.73 -8.27 7.49
CA GLU A 60 22.84 -7.15 7.81
C GLU A 60 21.44 -7.47 7.33
N GLN A 61 20.47 -7.40 8.20
CA GLN A 61 19.08 -7.67 7.91
C GLN A 61 18.20 -6.66 8.62
N GLY A 62 16.99 -6.56 8.20
CA GLY A 62 16.01 -5.73 8.89
C GLY A 62 14.88 -5.32 7.97
N THR A 63 13.91 -4.66 8.58
CA THR A 63 12.77 -4.11 7.86
C THR A 63 12.89 -2.60 7.87
N ILE A 64 12.84 -2.00 6.68
CA ILE A 64 12.91 -0.55 6.55
C ILE A 64 11.53 -0.07 6.20
N VAL A 65 10.90 0.65 7.12
CA VAL A 65 9.55 1.17 6.90
C VAL A 65 9.67 2.49 6.17
N SER A 66 9.19 2.52 4.94
CA SER A 66 9.23 3.70 4.09
C SER A 66 7.86 4.33 4.03
N ILE A 67 7.81 5.64 4.27
CA ILE A 67 6.56 6.40 4.13
C ILE A 67 6.68 7.19 2.84
N LEU A 68 5.77 6.92 1.92
CA LEU A 68 5.84 7.45 0.56
C LEU A 68 4.67 8.37 0.30
N THR A 69 4.94 9.47 -0.38
CA THR A 69 3.89 10.35 -0.89
C THR A 69 3.89 10.25 -2.41
N ILE A 70 2.75 9.90 -2.97
CA ILE A 70 2.58 9.64 -4.39
C ILE A 70 1.44 10.53 -4.89
N ASN A 71 1.58 11.07 -6.10
CA ASN A 71 0.51 11.87 -6.66
C ASN A 71 -0.45 11.04 -7.51
N LYS A 72 -1.43 11.67 -8.09
CA LYS A 72 -2.46 10.99 -8.88
C LYS A 72 -1.92 10.29 -10.13
N ASP A 73 -0.77 10.69 -10.59
CA ASP A 73 -0.15 10.09 -11.77
C ASP A 73 0.81 8.95 -11.44
N GLY A 74 0.96 8.63 -10.16
CA GLY A 74 1.88 7.59 -9.73
C GLY A 74 3.30 8.08 -9.53
N GLU A 75 3.51 9.39 -9.50
CA GLU A 75 4.85 9.93 -9.27
C GLU A 75 5.17 9.96 -7.80
N LEU A 76 6.36 9.49 -7.46
CA LEU A 76 6.83 9.50 -6.08
C LEU A 76 7.38 10.88 -5.77
N LEU A 77 6.73 11.57 -4.84
CA LEU A 77 7.11 12.93 -4.50
C LEU A 77 8.01 13.01 -3.27
N LYS A 78 7.86 12.06 -2.35
CA LYS A 78 8.61 12.13 -1.10
C LYS A 78 8.81 10.74 -0.52
N ILE A 79 10.00 10.52 0.04
CA ILE A 79 10.33 9.30 0.76
C ILE A 79 10.76 9.70 2.16
N GLU A 80 10.15 9.09 3.19
CA GLU A 80 10.56 9.29 4.57
C GLU A 80 10.89 7.94 5.16
N ILE A 81 12.08 7.80 5.69
CA ILE A 81 12.51 6.57 6.36
C ILE A 81 12.98 6.97 7.74
N LYS A 82 12.29 6.45 8.76
CA LYS A 82 12.57 6.83 10.13
C LYS A 82 13.37 5.80 10.90
N ASP A 83 13.47 4.59 10.37
CA ASP A 83 14.16 3.53 11.07
C ASP A 83 15.66 3.71 11.01
N LYS A 84 16.32 3.31 12.07
CA LYS A 84 17.76 3.25 12.07
C LYS A 84 18.16 1.91 11.47
N ALA A 85 18.76 1.95 10.33
CA ALA A 85 19.14 0.75 9.62
C ALA A 85 20.56 0.91 9.10
N PRO A 86 21.22 -0.19 8.76
CA PRO A 86 22.54 -0.08 8.12
C PRO A 86 22.43 0.78 6.87
N LYS A 87 23.41 1.66 6.70
CA LYS A 87 23.40 2.60 5.58
C LYS A 87 23.19 1.94 4.23
N ARG A 88 23.76 0.76 4.05
CA ARG A 88 23.64 0.04 2.78
C ARG A 88 22.21 -0.34 2.48
N LEU A 89 21.45 -0.78 3.49
CA LEU A 89 20.05 -1.15 3.31
C LEU A 89 19.20 0.08 3.07
N TYR A 90 19.50 1.17 3.76
CA TYR A 90 18.80 2.44 3.54
C TYR A 90 19.01 2.90 2.10
N LYS A 91 20.25 2.88 1.63
CA LYS A 91 20.58 3.33 0.28
C LYS A 91 19.92 2.42 -0.77
N ALA A 92 19.96 1.12 -0.55
CA ALA A 92 19.35 0.18 -1.46
C ALA A 92 17.84 0.42 -1.55
N THR A 93 17.19 0.67 -0.42
CA THR A 93 15.76 0.95 -0.39
C THR A 93 15.43 2.21 -1.16
N THR A 94 16.17 3.28 -0.92
CA THR A 94 15.95 4.54 -1.63
C THR A 94 16.12 4.36 -3.14
N ASN A 95 17.13 3.62 -3.56
CA ASN A 95 17.35 3.36 -4.98
C ASN A 95 16.19 2.58 -5.61
N ILE A 96 15.72 1.55 -4.93
CA ILE A 96 14.59 0.76 -5.41
C ILE A 96 13.35 1.63 -5.56
N LEU A 97 13.06 2.43 -4.56
CA LEU A 97 11.87 3.29 -4.58
C LEU A 97 11.94 4.32 -5.69
N ASN A 98 13.14 4.82 -5.99
CA ASN A 98 13.29 5.82 -7.04
C ASN A 98 13.17 5.25 -8.45
N ILE A 99 13.46 3.97 -8.64
CA ILE A 99 13.33 3.37 -9.97
C ILE A 99 12.03 2.61 -10.16
N PHE A 100 11.31 2.30 -9.09
CA PHE A 100 10.04 1.60 -9.21
C PHE A 100 8.99 2.50 -9.84
N LYS A 101 8.25 1.97 -10.80
CA LYS A 101 7.16 2.71 -11.43
C LYS A 101 5.87 2.40 -10.73
N PHE A 102 5.40 3.35 -9.93
CA PHE A 102 4.15 3.17 -9.21
C PHE A 102 2.98 3.27 -10.18
N PRO A 103 2.02 2.36 -10.10
CA PRO A 103 0.80 2.51 -10.89
C PRO A 103 0.04 3.75 -10.42
N LYS A 104 -0.78 4.30 -11.30
CA LYS A 104 -1.63 5.42 -10.91
C LYS A 104 -2.58 4.95 -9.82
N PRO A 105 -2.62 5.64 -8.68
CA PRO A 105 -3.54 5.25 -7.63
C PRO A 105 -4.98 5.45 -8.08
N PRO A 106 -5.91 4.59 -7.62
CA PRO A 106 -7.33 4.88 -7.84
C PRO A 106 -7.69 6.21 -7.20
N VAL A 107 -8.51 6.98 -7.87
CA VAL A 107 -8.87 8.31 -7.39
C VAL A 107 -9.55 8.24 -6.02
N GLU A 108 -10.23 7.15 -5.75
CA GLU A 108 -10.96 6.97 -4.48
C GLU A 108 -10.06 6.93 -3.26
N ILE A 109 -8.79 6.59 -3.42
CA ILE A 109 -7.88 6.51 -2.28
C ILE A 109 -6.98 7.73 -2.13
N LEU A 110 -7.10 8.70 -3.01
CA LEU A 110 -6.36 9.95 -2.89
C LEU A 110 -6.97 10.84 -1.82
N ASP A 111 -6.16 11.67 -1.19
CA ASP A 111 -6.67 12.64 -0.23
C ASP A 111 -7.29 13.84 -0.97
N ASN A 112 -7.75 14.83 -0.21
CA ASN A 112 -8.43 15.98 -0.80
C ASN A 112 -7.56 16.80 -1.71
N GLN A 113 -6.25 16.67 -1.59
CA GLN A 113 -5.31 17.42 -2.41
C GLN A 113 -4.77 16.60 -3.58
N GLY A 114 -5.25 15.37 -3.74
CA GLY A 114 -4.83 14.51 -4.83
C GLY A 114 -3.57 13.72 -4.56
N TYR A 115 -3.21 13.55 -3.30
CA TYR A 115 -2.03 12.78 -2.92
C TYR A 115 -2.41 11.52 -2.16
N LEU A 116 -1.50 10.57 -2.19
CA LEU A 116 -1.64 9.34 -1.40
C LEU A 116 -0.37 9.17 -0.58
N ARG A 117 -0.54 9.04 0.73
CA ARG A 117 0.58 8.79 1.63
C ARG A 117 0.45 7.38 2.17
N ILE A 118 1.43 6.55 1.88
CA ILE A 118 1.38 5.13 2.23
C ILE A 118 2.64 4.70 2.96
N LYS A 119 2.52 3.64 3.72
CA LYS A 119 3.62 3.07 4.48
C LYS A 119 3.95 1.69 3.91
N ILE A 120 5.16 1.51 3.45
CA ILE A 120 5.60 0.24 2.85
C ILE A 120 6.80 -0.30 3.62
N PRO A 121 6.63 -1.43 4.31
CA PRO A 121 7.79 -2.10 4.93
C PRO A 121 8.59 -2.82 3.86
N VAL A 122 9.88 -2.55 3.80
CA VAL A 122 10.79 -3.20 2.86
C VAL A 122 11.68 -4.15 3.66
N ASN A 123 11.58 -5.43 3.37
CA ASN A 123 12.20 -6.46 4.17
C ASN A 123 13.49 -6.98 3.55
N TYR A 124 14.57 -6.96 4.33
CA TYR A 124 15.85 -7.54 3.95
C TYR A 124 16.10 -8.72 4.88
N ILE A 125 15.89 -9.91 4.38
CA ILE A 125 15.99 -11.13 5.16
C ILE A 125 16.98 -12.08 4.49
N LEU A 126 17.95 -12.54 5.26
CA LEU A 126 18.91 -13.53 4.77
C LEU A 126 18.37 -14.92 5.00
N LYS A 127 18.62 -15.80 4.06
CA LYS A 127 18.18 -17.20 4.17
C LYS A 127 19.30 -18.10 4.61
#